data_a86aebe718d5ea47a2a5cf13346888cc
#
_entry.id   a86aebe718d5ea47a2a5cf13346888cc
#
_cell.length_a   1.000
_cell.length_b   1.000
_cell.length_c   1.000
_cell.angle_alpha   90.00
_cell.angle_beta   90.00
_cell.angle_gamma   90.00
#
_symmetry.space_group_name_H-M   'P 1'
#
loop_
_entity.id
_entity.type
_entity.pdbx_description
1 polymer ?
#
loop_
_entity_poly.entity_id
_entity_poly.type
_entity_poly.pdbx_seq_one_letter_code
_entity_poly.pdbx_strand_id
1 'polypeptide(L)'
;MPDFIYLASQSPRRLQLLEQWGARCELLLPDDQEDAESLEAVLPGEAPAAYVQRVTALKLAAALDRLRRRGLPPAPVLCADTTVALGRRILGKPQSSTEARAMLGDLSGREHRVLTAVAVGQPAGRASRGSRSWSALSVSRVRFGVLT
;
A
#
# COMPACT_ATOMS: atom_id res chain seq x y z
N MET A 1 16.04 -12.94 -17.01
CA MET A 1 14.89 -12.67 -16.12
C MET A 1 15.37 -12.57 -14.69
N PRO A 2 15.05 -11.50 -13.98
CA PRO A 2 15.32 -11.48 -12.57
C PRO A 2 14.48 -12.54 -11.86
N ASP A 3 15.08 -13.18 -10.87
CA ASP A 3 14.43 -14.21 -10.07
C ASP A 3 13.93 -13.66 -8.72
N PHE A 4 13.78 -12.35 -8.64
CA PHE A 4 13.33 -11.66 -7.44
C PHE A 4 12.42 -10.48 -7.81
N ILE A 5 11.73 -9.95 -6.80
CA ILE A 5 10.95 -8.73 -6.92
C ILE A 5 11.37 -7.76 -5.83
N TYR A 6 11.20 -6.48 -6.08
CA TYR A 6 11.34 -5.46 -5.05
C TYR A 6 10.02 -5.28 -4.33
N LEU A 7 10.06 -5.27 -3.01
CA LEU A 7 8.90 -4.95 -2.19
C LEU A 7 9.09 -3.55 -1.61
N ALA A 8 8.26 -2.62 -2.06
CA ALA A 8 8.28 -1.22 -1.60
C ALA A 8 7.25 -1.01 -0.51
N SER A 9 7.26 -1.86 0.51
CA SER A 9 6.34 -1.81 1.63
C SER A 9 7.10 -2.08 2.91
N GLN A 10 6.78 -1.32 3.96
CA GLN A 10 7.38 -1.50 5.27
C GLN A 10 6.70 -2.59 6.10
N SER A 11 5.64 -3.22 5.58
CA SER A 11 4.88 -4.24 6.28
C SER A 11 5.65 -5.56 6.35
N PRO A 12 6.08 -6.03 7.55
CA PRO A 12 6.73 -7.33 7.69
C PRO A 12 5.80 -8.49 7.29
N ARG A 13 4.50 -8.31 7.50
CA ARG A 13 3.50 -9.32 7.15
C ARG A 13 3.45 -9.59 5.66
N ARG A 14 3.51 -8.52 4.84
CA ARG A 14 3.50 -8.68 3.38
C ARG A 14 4.74 -9.40 2.90
N LEU A 15 5.89 -9.08 3.46
CA LEU A 15 7.13 -9.78 3.15
C LEU A 15 7.02 -11.26 3.48
N GLN A 16 6.52 -11.60 4.67
CA GLN A 16 6.34 -12.99 5.08
C GLN A 16 5.40 -13.76 4.15
N LEU A 17 4.28 -13.16 3.76
CA LEU A 17 3.33 -13.80 2.85
C LEU A 17 3.95 -14.12 1.50
N LEU A 18 4.70 -13.19 0.94
CA LEU A 18 5.36 -13.39 -0.35
C LEU A 18 6.43 -14.47 -0.27
N GLU A 19 7.21 -14.48 0.80
CA GLU A 19 8.23 -15.49 1.01
C GLU A 19 7.63 -16.89 1.20
N GLN A 20 6.49 -16.98 1.90
CA GLN A 20 5.76 -18.24 2.05
C GLN A 20 5.29 -18.80 0.73
N TRP A 21 5.01 -17.94 -0.24
CA TRP A 21 4.60 -18.35 -1.59
C TRP A 21 5.78 -18.62 -2.50
N GLY A 22 7.00 -18.56 -1.98
CA GLY A 22 8.20 -18.86 -2.74
C GLY A 22 8.78 -17.66 -3.48
N ALA A 23 8.27 -16.47 -3.26
CA ALA A 23 8.82 -15.27 -3.88
C ALA A 23 10.08 -14.82 -3.15
N ARG A 24 11.12 -14.52 -3.91
CA ARG A 24 12.33 -13.90 -3.38
C ARG A 24 12.15 -12.38 -3.48
N CYS A 25 12.23 -11.70 -2.33
CA CYS A 25 11.98 -10.28 -2.25
C CYS A 25 13.21 -9.52 -1.77
N GLU A 26 13.43 -8.36 -2.36
CA GLU A 26 14.37 -7.37 -1.84
C GLU A 26 13.59 -6.12 -1.48
N LEU A 27 13.88 -5.53 -0.32
CA LEU A 27 13.17 -4.34 0.13
C LEU A 27 13.67 -3.10 -0.61
N LEU A 28 12.72 -2.26 -1.03
CA LEU A 28 13.00 -0.99 -1.70
C LEU A 28 12.25 0.11 -0.96
N LEU A 29 12.82 0.54 0.16
CA LEU A 29 12.16 1.46 1.08
C LEU A 29 12.63 2.91 0.89
N PRO A 30 11.76 3.90 1.16
CA PRO A 30 12.17 5.30 1.13
C PRO A 30 13.22 5.59 2.20
N ASP A 31 14.09 6.55 1.92
CA ASP A 31 15.03 7.08 2.89
C ASP A 31 14.48 8.38 3.52
N ASP A 32 15.28 9.00 4.38
CA ASP A 32 14.87 10.21 5.11
C ASP A 32 14.67 11.43 4.20
N GLN A 33 15.16 11.39 2.97
CA GLN A 33 15.00 12.51 2.03
C GLN A 33 13.71 12.45 1.25
N GLU A 34 12.98 11.35 1.32
CA GLU A 34 11.69 11.20 0.65
C GLU A 34 10.55 11.48 1.61
N ASP A 35 9.62 12.32 1.20
CA ASP A 35 8.42 12.61 1.96
C ASP A 35 7.33 11.58 1.61
N ALA A 36 7.49 10.37 2.17
CA ALA A 36 6.56 9.28 1.90
C ALA A 36 5.19 9.51 2.55
N GLU A 37 5.13 10.23 3.66
CA GLU A 37 3.87 10.46 4.37
C GLU A 37 2.92 11.38 3.61
N SER A 38 3.44 12.34 2.85
CA SER A 38 2.60 13.25 2.08
C SER A 38 1.77 12.52 1.00
N LEU A 39 2.23 11.35 0.55
CA LEU A 39 1.52 10.54 -0.42
C LEU A 39 0.22 9.97 0.15
N GLU A 40 0.11 9.87 1.46
CA GLU A 40 -1.03 9.28 2.15
C GLU A 40 -2.14 10.28 2.48
N ALA A 41 -1.99 11.54 2.11
CA ALA A 41 -2.99 12.57 2.38
C ALA A 41 -4.30 12.28 1.64
N VAL A 42 -5.41 12.38 2.36
CA VAL A 42 -6.75 12.22 1.79
C VAL A 42 -7.17 13.51 1.13
N LEU A 43 -7.68 13.44 -0.10
CA LEU A 43 -8.21 14.59 -0.80
C LEU A 43 -9.65 14.87 -0.36
N PRO A 44 -10.11 16.13 -0.38
CA PRO A 44 -11.47 16.47 -0.02
C PRO A 44 -12.49 15.67 -0.84
N GLY A 45 -13.44 15.02 -0.15
CA GLY A 45 -14.51 14.25 -0.79
C GLY A 45 -14.06 12.94 -1.44
N GLU A 46 -12.84 12.50 -1.19
CA GLU A 46 -12.30 11.29 -1.82
C GLU A 46 -12.93 10.03 -1.23
N ALA A 47 -13.45 9.16 -2.11
CA ALA A 47 -13.99 7.88 -1.70
C ALA A 47 -12.87 6.93 -1.28
N PRO A 48 -13.12 6.01 -0.32
CA PRO A 48 -12.08 5.08 0.14
C PRO A 48 -11.42 4.25 -0.95
N ALA A 49 -12.20 3.73 -1.91
CA ALA A 49 -11.66 2.94 -3.02
C ALA A 49 -10.75 3.77 -3.93
N ALA A 50 -11.14 5.00 -4.23
CA ALA A 50 -10.32 5.91 -5.02
C ALA A 50 -9.04 6.28 -4.27
N TYR A 51 -9.16 6.56 -2.98
CA TYR A 51 -8.04 6.92 -2.12
C TYR A 51 -6.96 5.84 -2.10
N VAL A 52 -7.33 4.60 -1.75
CA VAL A 52 -6.36 3.51 -1.60
C VAL A 52 -5.65 3.19 -2.92
N GLN A 53 -6.37 3.27 -4.03
CA GLN A 53 -5.78 3.04 -5.35
C GLN A 53 -4.84 4.18 -5.75
N ARG A 54 -5.23 5.42 -5.50
CA ARG A 54 -4.39 6.59 -5.78
C ARG A 54 -3.10 6.56 -4.97
N VAL A 55 -3.19 6.30 -3.67
CA VAL A 55 -2.02 6.24 -2.79
C VAL A 55 -1.08 5.12 -3.22
N THR A 56 -1.63 3.94 -3.55
CA THR A 56 -0.83 2.81 -4.02
C THR A 56 -0.09 3.15 -5.33
N ALA A 57 -0.78 3.81 -6.26
CA ALA A 57 -0.17 4.24 -7.52
C ALA A 57 0.95 5.26 -7.29
N LEU A 58 0.75 6.21 -6.38
CA LEU A 58 1.77 7.19 -6.04
C LEU A 58 3.00 6.54 -5.39
N LYS A 59 2.76 5.57 -4.51
CA LYS A 59 3.86 4.81 -3.87
C LYS A 59 4.63 4.00 -4.90
N LEU A 60 3.95 3.42 -5.87
CA LEU A 60 4.62 2.68 -6.95
C LEU A 60 5.48 3.62 -7.80
N ALA A 61 4.96 4.77 -8.20
CA ALA A 61 5.71 5.75 -8.96
C ALA A 61 6.96 6.22 -8.21
N ALA A 62 6.81 6.49 -6.92
CA ALA A 62 7.93 6.88 -6.07
C ALA A 62 8.98 5.76 -5.97
N ALA A 63 8.52 4.51 -5.87
CA ALA A 63 9.43 3.35 -5.78
C ALA A 63 10.20 3.12 -7.09
N LEU A 64 9.54 3.26 -8.23
CA LEU A 64 10.21 3.12 -9.53
C LEU A 64 11.26 4.22 -9.71
N ASP A 65 10.96 5.45 -9.30
CA ASP A 65 11.92 6.55 -9.32
C ASP A 65 13.09 6.27 -8.38
N ARG A 66 12.83 5.76 -7.20
CA ARG A 66 13.85 5.38 -6.22
C ARG A 66 14.80 4.32 -6.78
N LEU A 67 14.23 3.30 -7.43
CA LEU A 67 15.00 2.24 -8.07
C LEU A 67 15.97 2.81 -9.10
N ARG A 68 15.47 3.71 -9.95
CA ARG A 68 16.27 4.37 -10.98
C ARG A 68 17.37 5.23 -10.36
N ARG A 69 17.02 6.06 -9.36
CA ARG A 69 18.00 6.96 -8.73
C ARG A 69 19.12 6.20 -8.03
N ARG A 70 18.81 5.04 -7.45
CA ARG A 70 19.81 4.21 -6.77
C ARG A 70 20.61 3.33 -7.73
N GLY A 71 20.27 3.32 -9.02
CA GLY A 71 20.97 2.51 -10.00
C GLY A 71 20.91 1.02 -9.74
N LEU A 72 19.82 0.54 -9.13
CA LEU A 72 19.67 -0.86 -8.79
C LEU A 72 19.27 -1.69 -10.01
N PRO A 73 19.55 -3.01 -10.00
CA PRO A 73 19.17 -3.88 -11.12
C PRO A 73 17.66 -3.85 -11.37
N PRO A 74 17.22 -3.83 -12.64
CA PRO A 74 15.79 -3.81 -12.93
C PRO A 74 15.13 -5.13 -12.55
N ALA A 75 13.99 -5.03 -11.87
CA ALA A 75 13.13 -6.14 -11.51
C ALA A 75 11.75 -5.57 -11.20
N PRO A 76 10.69 -6.38 -11.21
CA PRO A 76 9.36 -5.90 -10.87
C PRO A 76 9.32 -5.31 -9.46
N VAL A 77 8.54 -4.25 -9.29
CA VAL A 77 8.34 -3.58 -8.00
C VAL A 77 6.90 -3.76 -7.57
N LEU A 78 6.69 -4.25 -6.36
CA LEU A 78 5.36 -4.45 -5.78
C LEU A 78 5.11 -3.45 -4.67
N CYS A 79 3.99 -2.75 -4.78
CA CYS A 79 3.46 -1.89 -3.72
C CYS A 79 2.08 -2.35 -3.34
N ALA A 80 1.71 -2.15 -2.09
CA ALA A 80 0.36 -2.41 -1.62
C ALA A 80 0.03 -1.43 -0.52
N ASP A 81 -1.25 -1.12 -0.40
CA ASP A 81 -1.74 -0.30 0.70
C ASP A 81 -3.11 -0.79 1.11
N THR A 82 -3.44 -0.58 2.39
CA THR A 82 -4.70 -1.01 2.96
C THR A 82 -5.32 0.15 3.71
N THR A 83 -6.62 0.36 3.51
CA THR A 83 -7.36 1.36 4.27
C THR A 83 -8.63 0.75 4.83
N VAL A 84 -9.08 1.28 5.95
CA VAL A 84 -10.33 0.88 6.61
C VAL A 84 -11.34 1.98 6.37
N ALA A 85 -12.55 1.59 5.97
CA ALA A 85 -13.63 2.53 5.71
C ALA A 85 -14.88 2.17 6.50
N LEU A 86 -15.39 3.15 7.22
CA LEU A 86 -16.68 3.07 7.88
C LEU A 86 -17.64 3.98 7.10
N GLY A 87 -18.49 3.37 6.24
CA GLY A 87 -19.24 4.13 5.26
C GLY A 87 -18.29 4.83 4.29
N ARG A 88 -18.39 6.15 4.18
CA ARG A 88 -17.49 6.96 3.35
C ARG A 88 -16.26 7.46 4.10
N ARG A 89 -16.23 7.23 5.40
CA ARG A 89 -15.16 7.73 6.26
C ARG A 89 -13.95 6.81 6.17
N ILE A 90 -12.81 7.40 5.89
CA ILE A 90 -11.52 6.71 5.86
C ILE A 90 -10.93 6.78 7.26
N LEU A 91 -10.60 5.62 7.84
CA LEU A 91 -9.93 5.53 9.12
C LEU A 91 -8.44 5.28 8.88
N GLY A 92 -7.64 6.29 9.18
CA GLY A 92 -6.19 6.19 9.07
C GLY A 92 -5.56 5.48 10.26
N LYS A 93 -4.24 5.45 10.29
CA LYS A 93 -3.52 4.88 11.42
C LYS A 93 -3.70 5.76 12.65
N PRO A 94 -4.03 5.18 13.82
CA PRO A 94 -4.13 5.97 15.04
C PRO A 94 -2.78 6.53 15.46
N GLN A 95 -2.78 7.77 15.91
CA GLN A 95 -1.58 8.47 16.37
C GLN A 95 -1.35 8.31 17.87
N SER A 96 -2.34 7.76 18.59
CA SER A 96 -2.28 7.58 20.03
C SER A 96 -3.20 6.44 20.45
N SER A 97 -3.04 5.97 21.69
CA SER A 97 -3.93 4.95 22.24
C SER A 97 -5.36 5.47 22.40
N THR A 98 -5.52 6.77 22.70
CA THR A 98 -6.84 7.42 22.79
C THR A 98 -7.55 7.39 21.42
N GLU A 99 -6.83 7.75 20.38
CA GLU A 99 -7.37 7.71 19.01
C GLU A 99 -7.71 6.28 18.58
N ALA A 100 -6.85 5.30 18.91
CA ALA A 100 -7.12 3.90 18.62
C ALA A 100 -8.39 3.41 19.32
N ARG A 101 -8.62 3.79 20.56
CA ARG A 101 -9.84 3.46 21.30
C ARG A 101 -11.07 4.08 20.67
N ALA A 102 -10.98 5.32 20.24
CA ALA A 102 -12.07 6.00 19.56
C ALA A 102 -12.44 5.30 18.26
N MET A 103 -11.45 4.90 17.47
CA MET A 103 -11.65 4.14 16.24
C MET A 103 -12.32 2.79 16.50
N LEU A 104 -11.86 2.05 17.48
CA LEU A 104 -12.45 0.77 17.86
C LEU A 104 -13.89 0.96 18.32
N GLY A 105 -14.17 2.03 19.08
CA GLY A 105 -15.53 2.37 19.50
C GLY A 105 -16.44 2.64 18.30
N ASP A 106 -15.95 3.33 17.30
CA ASP A 106 -16.69 3.60 16.07
C ASP A 106 -16.98 2.32 15.28
N LEU A 107 -16.08 1.34 15.32
CA LEU A 107 -16.23 0.07 14.61
C LEU A 107 -17.07 -0.95 15.37
N SER A 108 -17.22 -0.77 16.69
CA SER A 108 -17.92 -1.71 17.56
C SER A 108 -19.37 -1.93 17.10
N GLY A 109 -19.75 -3.19 16.94
CA GLY A 109 -21.10 -3.58 16.56
C GLY A 109 -21.51 -3.17 15.15
N ARG A 110 -20.59 -2.75 14.31
CA ARG A 110 -20.86 -2.27 12.96
C ARG A 110 -20.11 -3.05 11.91
N GLU A 111 -20.61 -2.96 10.69
CA GLU A 111 -19.89 -3.45 9.51
C GLU A 111 -19.01 -2.34 8.95
N HIS A 112 -17.78 -2.69 8.63
CA HIS A 112 -16.87 -1.81 7.93
C HIS A 112 -16.21 -2.56 6.78
N ARG A 113 -15.48 -1.84 5.95
CA ARG A 113 -14.76 -2.42 4.82
C ARG A 113 -13.28 -2.26 5.02
N VAL A 114 -12.54 -3.26 4.58
CA VAL A 114 -11.08 -3.21 4.49
C VAL A 114 -10.75 -3.29 3.00
N LEU A 115 -10.11 -2.25 2.49
CA LEU A 115 -9.76 -2.15 1.08
C LEU A 115 -8.25 -2.25 0.93
N THR A 116 -7.81 -3.18 0.10
CA THR A 116 -6.39 -3.35 -0.20
C THR A 116 -6.17 -3.17 -1.69
N ALA A 117 -5.31 -2.24 -2.05
CA ALA A 117 -4.86 -2.06 -3.41
C ALA A 117 -3.45 -2.61 -3.56
N VAL A 118 -3.19 -3.27 -4.67
CA VAL A 118 -1.88 -3.82 -5.01
C VAL A 118 -1.50 -3.27 -6.38
N ALA A 119 -0.27 -2.86 -6.53
CA ALA A 119 0.25 -2.41 -7.81
C ALA A 119 1.63 -3.01 -8.05
N VAL A 120 1.84 -3.51 -9.26
CA VAL A 120 3.12 -4.05 -9.71
C VAL A 120 3.58 -3.24 -10.89
N GLY A 121 4.81 -2.75 -10.83
CA GLY A 121 5.41 -2.02 -11.93
C GLY A 121 6.68 -2.68 -12.41
N GLN A 122 6.89 -2.67 -13.74
CA GLN A 122 8.17 -3.01 -14.32
C GLN A 122 8.88 -1.74 -14.73
N PRO A 123 10.14 -1.54 -14.30
CA PRO A 123 10.88 -0.35 -14.69
C PRO A 123 11.13 -0.34 -16.19
N ALA A 124 11.31 0.86 -16.76
CA ALA A 124 11.68 1.02 -18.15
C ALA A 124 13.06 0.39 -18.40
N GLY A 125 13.13 -0.52 -19.36
CA GLY A 125 14.39 -1.10 -19.79
C GLY A 125 14.90 -0.44 -21.06
N ARG A 126 16.11 -0.84 -21.50
CA ARG A 126 16.69 -0.30 -22.74
C ARG A 126 15.83 -0.53 -23.97
N ALA A 127 15.07 -1.63 -23.96
CA ALA A 127 14.22 -2.02 -25.09
C ALA A 127 12.76 -1.60 -24.92
N SER A 128 12.36 -1.05 -23.80
CA SER A 128 10.98 -0.64 -23.53
C SER A 128 10.88 0.88 -23.45
N ARG A 129 9.76 1.41 -23.98
CA ARG A 129 9.51 2.85 -24.03
C ARG A 129 8.76 3.36 -22.80
N GLY A 130 9.08 2.83 -21.63
CA GLY A 130 8.49 3.28 -20.39
C GLY A 130 8.18 2.12 -19.47
N SER A 131 7.71 2.43 -18.28
CA SER A 131 7.31 1.44 -17.30
C SER A 131 5.93 0.90 -17.63
N ARG A 132 5.70 -0.37 -17.28
CA ARG A 132 4.37 -0.99 -17.33
C ARG A 132 3.91 -1.22 -15.91
N SER A 133 2.62 -1.08 -15.68
CA SER A 133 2.07 -1.33 -14.36
C SER A 133 0.73 -2.05 -14.43
N TRP A 134 0.46 -2.79 -13.38
CA TRP A 134 -0.79 -3.52 -13.18
C TRP A 134 -1.26 -3.23 -11.78
N SER A 135 -2.58 -3.18 -11.60
CA SER A 135 -3.14 -2.96 -10.27
C SER A 135 -4.38 -3.81 -10.06
N ALA A 136 -4.68 -4.06 -8.79
CA ALA A 136 -5.88 -4.76 -8.37
C ALA A 136 -6.38 -4.19 -7.06
N LEU A 137 -7.69 -4.29 -6.84
CA LEU A 137 -8.33 -3.85 -5.61
C LEU A 137 -9.10 -5.00 -5.02
N SER A 138 -8.90 -5.26 -3.73
CA SER A 138 -9.68 -6.21 -2.94
C SER A 138 -10.45 -5.47 -1.87
N VAL A 139 -11.73 -5.80 -1.73
CA VAL A 139 -12.60 -5.21 -0.71
C VAL A 139 -13.16 -6.33 0.14
N SER A 140 -12.92 -6.26 1.45
CA SER A 140 -13.49 -7.18 2.42
C SER A 140 -14.46 -6.44 3.32
N ARG A 141 -15.59 -7.08 3.63
CA ARG A 141 -16.55 -6.57 4.61
C ARG A 141 -16.29 -7.28 5.92
N VAL A 142 -16.17 -6.51 6.98
CA VAL A 142 -15.88 -7.03 8.31
C VAL A 142 -16.94 -6.49 9.28
N ARG A 143 -17.52 -7.37 10.05
CA ARG A 143 -18.47 -6.98 11.09
C ARG A 143 -17.88 -7.29 12.45
N PHE A 144 -17.72 -6.26 13.27
CA PHE A 144 -17.30 -6.45 14.65
C PHE A 144 -18.51 -6.76 15.53
N GLY A 145 -18.34 -7.67 16.48
CA GLY A 145 -19.23 -7.73 17.61
C GLY A 145 -19.10 -6.49 18.47
N VAL A 146 -19.97 -6.35 19.44
CA VAL A 146 -19.89 -5.24 20.39
C VAL A 146 -18.64 -5.43 21.25
N LEU A 147 -17.77 -4.40 21.25
CA LEU A 147 -16.56 -4.40 22.05
C LEU A 147 -16.84 -3.82 23.44
N THR A 148 -16.33 -4.48 24.46
CA THR A 148 -16.53 -4.08 25.86
C THR A 148 -15.24 -3.60 26.48
#